data_5630aa12d24b8100dc46f308312f90f3
#
_entry.id   5630aa12d24b8100dc46f308312f90f3
#
_cell.length_a   1.000
_cell.length_b   1.000
_cell.length_c   1.000
_cell.angle_alpha   90.00
_cell.angle_beta   90.00
_cell.angle_gamma   90.00
#
_symmetry.space_group_name_H-M   'P 1'
#
loop_
_entity.id
_entity.type
_entity.pdbx_description
1 polymer ?
#
loop_
_entity_poly.entity_id
_entity_poly.type
_entity_poly.pdbx_seq_one_letter_code
_entity_poly.pdbx_strand_id
1 'polypeptide(L)'
;MRRISFTVLLLCAFFFMLANADYQSRKRHKRASSDSVAVDKAMKRDSLGREIIDTTTMDSLQLAIYRHNKTIDDSIHLDSLNRQKKNGIDAPVNFSANDSMVYDARNKTAFLYGSSNVKYENMDLKSERIHLNMDSSLVHATGVSDTASKGLKGTPVFSMGSDNYESDTMSFNFKTKKGLIQNVATQQEEGFLQSKLSKRNDKGEIFLQHGRYTTCDEPHPDFYIALSRAKVRPGKDVVFGPAYLVVADVPLPLAIPYGFFPFTKSYSSGFIMPTYGDESTRGFYLRDGGYYFAMSDKWDLKLLGEIYT
;
A
#
# COMPACT_ATOMS: atom_id res chain seq x y z
N MET A 1 -40.97 28.06 1.48
CA MET A 1 -39.94 27.10 1.09
C MET A 1 -39.02 27.57 -0.06
N ARG A 2 -38.59 28.82 -0.11
CA ARG A 2 -37.79 29.34 -1.25
C ARG A 2 -36.50 30.08 -0.85
N ARG A 3 -36.14 30.07 0.45
CA ARG A 3 -34.96 30.82 0.94
C ARG A 3 -33.70 29.94 1.20
N ILE A 4 -33.82 28.63 1.16
CA ILE A 4 -32.68 27.70 1.41
C ILE A 4 -31.82 27.49 0.15
N SER A 5 -32.39 27.75 -1.06
CA SER A 5 -31.68 27.53 -2.33
C SER A 5 -30.55 28.53 -2.61
N PHE A 6 -30.65 29.74 -2.08
CA PHE A 6 -29.70 30.81 -2.40
C PHE A 6 -28.39 30.71 -1.59
N THR A 7 -28.46 30.26 -0.35
CA THR A 7 -27.29 30.08 0.51
C THR A 7 -26.45 28.88 0.11
N VAL A 8 -27.09 27.79 -0.32
CA VAL A 8 -26.38 26.59 -0.82
C VAL A 8 -25.65 26.90 -2.13
N LEU A 9 -26.27 27.71 -3.02
CA LEU A 9 -25.66 28.10 -4.29
C LEU A 9 -24.46 29.03 -4.09
N LEU A 10 -24.51 29.90 -3.10
CA LEU A 10 -23.42 30.81 -2.73
C LEU A 10 -22.24 30.07 -2.10
N LEU A 11 -22.50 29.05 -1.29
CA LEU A 11 -21.48 28.17 -0.69
C LEU A 11 -20.78 27.30 -1.76
N CYS A 12 -21.54 26.77 -2.72
CA CYS A 12 -20.95 26.04 -3.85
C CYS A 12 -20.10 26.93 -4.75
N ALA A 13 -20.51 28.19 -5.00
CA ALA A 13 -19.73 29.14 -5.78
C ALA A 13 -18.43 29.56 -5.06
N PHE A 14 -18.47 29.67 -3.74
CA PHE A 14 -17.29 30.02 -2.94
C PHE A 14 -16.25 28.86 -2.93
N PHE A 15 -16.72 27.60 -2.83
CA PHE A 15 -15.85 26.42 -2.95
C PHE A 15 -15.24 26.30 -4.35
N PHE A 16 -15.98 26.65 -5.40
CA PHE A 16 -15.48 26.62 -6.77
C PHE A 16 -14.44 27.72 -7.03
N MET A 17 -14.55 28.87 -6.39
CA MET A 17 -13.54 29.95 -6.45
C MET A 17 -12.24 29.57 -5.74
N LEU A 18 -12.31 28.93 -4.58
CA LEU A 18 -11.12 28.46 -3.85
C LEU A 18 -10.37 27.35 -4.62
N ALA A 19 -11.09 26.40 -5.22
CA ALA A 19 -10.49 25.35 -6.06
C ALA A 19 -9.80 25.91 -7.32
N ASN A 20 -10.34 26.98 -7.91
CA ASN A 20 -9.74 27.64 -9.08
C ASN A 20 -8.49 28.47 -8.72
N ALA A 21 -8.42 29.05 -7.53
CA ALA A 21 -7.24 29.79 -7.06
C ALA A 21 -6.02 28.87 -6.90
N ASP A 22 -6.20 27.67 -6.35
CA ASP A 22 -5.14 26.66 -6.20
C ASP A 22 -4.68 26.10 -7.54
N TYR A 23 -5.59 25.91 -8.49
CA TYR A 23 -5.27 25.46 -9.85
C TYR A 23 -4.43 26.49 -10.63
N GLN A 24 -4.74 27.77 -10.51
CA GLN A 24 -4.00 28.88 -11.16
C GLN A 24 -2.61 29.08 -10.51
N SER A 25 -2.48 28.91 -9.21
CA SER A 25 -1.21 28.97 -8.49
C SER A 25 -0.23 27.88 -8.97
N ARG A 26 -0.71 26.62 -9.10
CA ARG A 26 0.10 25.50 -9.61
C ARG A 26 0.50 25.68 -11.08
N LYS A 27 -0.32 26.36 -11.89
CA LYS A 27 0.00 26.62 -13.30
C LYS A 27 1.05 27.72 -13.46
N ARG A 28 1.08 28.72 -12.56
CA ARG A 28 2.12 29.77 -12.52
C ARG A 28 3.48 29.21 -12.08
N HIS A 29 3.54 28.32 -11.09
CA HIS A 29 4.79 27.67 -10.69
C HIS A 29 5.38 26.76 -11.77
N LYS A 30 4.55 26.08 -12.57
CA LYS A 30 5.04 25.29 -13.71
C LYS A 30 5.52 26.15 -14.89
N ARG A 31 5.00 27.36 -15.08
CA ARG A 31 5.44 28.27 -16.14
C ARG A 31 6.74 29.02 -15.76
N ALA A 32 6.90 29.38 -14.48
CA ALA A 32 8.14 30.04 -14.03
C ALA A 32 9.37 29.11 -14.03
N SER A 33 9.17 27.77 -14.00
CA SER A 33 10.27 26.79 -14.11
C SER A 33 10.63 26.45 -15.55
N SER A 34 9.80 26.79 -16.55
CA SER A 34 10.07 26.52 -17.96
C SER A 34 10.77 27.69 -18.69
N ASP A 35 10.73 28.90 -18.14
CA ASP A 35 11.30 30.07 -18.81
C ASP A 35 12.75 30.40 -18.38
N SER A 36 13.34 29.64 -17.44
CA SER A 36 14.75 29.79 -17.03
C SER A 36 15.72 28.82 -17.70
N VAL A 37 15.28 28.05 -18.69
CA VAL A 37 16.12 27.09 -19.45
C VAL A 37 16.00 27.35 -20.95
N ALA A 38 16.26 28.55 -21.36
CA ALA A 38 16.33 28.88 -22.79
C ALA A 38 17.51 29.81 -23.10
N VAL A 39 18.70 29.42 -22.72
CA VAL A 39 19.96 29.74 -23.40
C VAL A 39 20.96 28.64 -23.12
N ASP A 40 20.73 27.45 -23.67
CA ASP A 40 21.82 26.51 -23.84
C ASP A 40 21.88 26.09 -25.30
N LYS A 41 22.99 26.48 -25.92
CA LYS A 41 23.43 26.05 -27.24
C LYS A 41 23.14 24.56 -27.37
N ALA A 42 22.38 24.14 -28.37
CA ALA A 42 22.02 22.74 -28.60
C ALA A 42 23.30 21.88 -28.69
N MET A 43 23.76 21.40 -27.52
CA MET A 43 24.88 20.48 -27.43
C MET A 43 24.42 19.14 -28.02
N LYS A 44 25.10 18.70 -29.07
CA LYS A 44 24.86 17.38 -29.65
C LYS A 44 25.22 16.32 -28.61
N ARG A 45 24.27 15.46 -28.29
CA ARG A 45 24.48 14.32 -27.40
C ARG A 45 24.50 13.02 -28.20
N ASP A 46 25.29 12.05 -27.72
CA ASP A 46 25.36 10.71 -28.34
C ASP A 46 24.09 9.88 -27.95
N SER A 47 23.99 8.66 -28.47
CA SER A 47 22.90 7.73 -28.18
C SER A 47 22.77 7.35 -26.68
N LEU A 48 23.74 7.68 -25.86
CA LEU A 48 23.82 7.47 -24.42
C LEU A 48 23.58 8.75 -23.63
N GLY A 49 23.21 9.86 -24.32
CA GLY A 49 22.89 11.14 -23.66
C GLY A 49 24.14 11.95 -23.25
N ARG A 50 25.34 11.52 -23.62
CA ARG A 50 26.62 12.19 -23.28
C ARG A 50 26.93 13.28 -24.28
N GLU A 51 27.63 14.30 -23.81
CA GLU A 51 28.06 15.42 -24.63
C GLU A 51 29.08 14.97 -25.71
N ILE A 52 28.81 15.29 -26.96
CA ILE A 52 29.76 15.03 -28.05
C ILE A 52 30.77 16.18 -28.08
N ILE A 53 31.99 15.89 -27.63
CA ILE A 53 33.09 16.84 -27.63
C ILE A 53 33.73 16.87 -29.03
N ASP A 54 33.92 18.08 -29.55
CA ASP A 54 34.60 18.26 -30.85
C ASP A 54 36.09 17.94 -30.71
N THR A 55 36.50 16.86 -31.35
CA THR A 55 37.87 16.34 -31.30
C THR A 55 38.80 16.94 -32.38
N THR A 56 38.28 17.79 -33.25
CA THR A 56 39.06 18.37 -34.39
C THR A 56 40.10 19.40 -33.96
N THR A 57 39.92 19.99 -32.77
CA THR A 57 40.83 21.00 -32.19
C THR A 57 41.78 20.46 -31.13
N MET A 58 41.76 19.14 -30.88
CA MET A 58 42.58 18.50 -29.85
C MET A 58 43.97 18.14 -30.37
N ASP A 59 45.01 18.40 -29.56
CA ASP A 59 46.36 17.89 -29.80
C ASP A 59 46.42 16.36 -29.68
N SER A 60 47.43 15.75 -30.29
CA SER A 60 47.58 14.29 -30.33
C SER A 60 47.57 13.62 -28.96
N LEU A 61 48.14 14.26 -27.92
CA LEU A 61 48.14 13.78 -26.56
C LEU A 61 46.76 13.89 -25.91
N GLN A 62 46.07 15.00 -26.09
CA GLN A 62 44.71 15.23 -25.62
C GLN A 62 43.73 14.24 -26.27
N LEU A 63 43.87 13.95 -27.54
CA LEU A 63 43.06 12.98 -28.27
C LEU A 63 43.28 11.55 -27.74
N ALA A 64 44.53 11.18 -27.40
CA ALA A 64 44.84 9.88 -26.79
C ALA A 64 44.21 9.72 -25.41
N ILE A 65 44.30 10.75 -24.55
CA ILE A 65 43.68 10.77 -23.25
C ILE A 65 42.15 10.70 -23.38
N TYR A 66 41.55 11.46 -24.26
CA TYR A 66 40.10 11.42 -24.51
C TYR A 66 39.63 10.04 -24.96
N ARG A 67 40.32 9.39 -25.89
CA ARG A 67 40.01 8.03 -26.34
C ARG A 67 40.12 7.02 -25.20
N HIS A 68 41.16 7.13 -24.36
CA HIS A 68 41.37 6.25 -23.23
C HIS A 68 40.23 6.42 -22.18
N ASN A 69 39.89 7.65 -21.82
CA ASN A 69 38.79 7.93 -20.90
C ASN A 69 37.46 7.44 -21.44
N LYS A 70 37.20 7.64 -22.73
CA LYS A 70 35.98 7.15 -23.39
C LYS A 70 35.87 5.63 -23.34
N THR A 71 36.96 4.88 -23.51
CA THR A 71 36.93 3.41 -23.39
C THR A 71 36.66 2.96 -21.98
N ILE A 72 37.16 3.69 -20.97
CA ILE A 72 36.85 3.43 -19.55
C ILE A 72 35.36 3.70 -19.25
N ASP A 73 34.84 4.85 -19.70
CA ASP A 73 33.43 5.21 -19.49
C ASP A 73 32.47 4.22 -20.17
N ASP A 74 32.82 3.78 -21.41
CA ASP A 74 32.05 2.77 -22.12
C ASP A 74 32.06 1.41 -21.37
N SER A 75 33.23 1.04 -20.79
CA SER A 75 33.35 -0.18 -19.98
C SER A 75 32.52 -0.10 -18.69
N ILE A 76 32.54 1.03 -17.98
CA ILE A 76 31.77 1.26 -16.78
C ILE A 76 30.27 1.22 -17.09
N HIS A 77 29.87 1.83 -18.22
CA HIS A 77 28.48 1.83 -18.65
C HIS A 77 27.99 0.42 -19.01
N LEU A 78 28.79 -0.35 -19.77
CA LEU A 78 28.51 -1.76 -20.08
C LEU A 78 28.40 -2.61 -18.79
N ASP A 79 29.31 -2.40 -17.83
CA ASP A 79 29.26 -3.12 -16.56
C ASP A 79 28.01 -2.75 -15.73
N SER A 80 27.61 -1.46 -15.75
CA SER A 80 26.38 -1.02 -15.11
C SER A 80 25.12 -1.62 -15.74
N LEU A 81 25.07 -1.70 -17.08
CA LEU A 81 23.99 -2.36 -17.81
C LEU A 81 23.95 -3.88 -17.55
N ASN A 82 25.11 -4.52 -17.45
CA ASN A 82 25.20 -5.94 -17.10
C ASN A 82 24.80 -6.21 -15.66
N ARG A 83 25.07 -5.30 -14.73
CA ARG A 83 24.56 -5.37 -13.36
C ARG A 83 23.05 -5.21 -13.29
N GLN A 84 22.46 -4.31 -14.08
CA GLN A 84 21.00 -4.18 -14.18
C GLN A 84 20.32 -5.42 -14.80
N LYS A 85 21.01 -6.16 -15.65
CA LYS A 85 20.51 -7.41 -16.24
C LYS A 85 20.70 -8.64 -15.35
N LYS A 86 21.40 -8.55 -14.22
CA LYS A 86 21.46 -9.65 -13.25
C LYS A 86 20.08 -9.84 -12.62
N ASN A 87 19.34 -10.80 -13.16
CA ASN A 87 18.10 -11.32 -12.61
C ASN A 87 18.38 -12.14 -11.33
N GLY A 88 18.90 -11.53 -10.30
CA GLY A 88 19.25 -12.18 -9.04
C GLY A 88 18.79 -11.38 -7.84
N ILE A 89 18.83 -12.01 -6.69
CA ILE A 89 18.58 -11.41 -5.38
C ILE A 89 19.83 -10.59 -5.01
N ASP A 90 19.66 -9.31 -4.69
CA ASP A 90 20.77 -8.37 -4.46
C ASP A 90 21.40 -8.51 -3.05
N ALA A 91 20.70 -9.16 -2.10
CA ALA A 91 21.15 -9.41 -0.74
C ALA A 91 21.17 -10.92 -0.42
N PRO A 92 21.96 -11.37 0.56
CA PRO A 92 21.95 -12.77 0.95
C PRO A 92 20.60 -13.16 1.55
N VAL A 93 20.07 -14.31 1.11
CA VAL A 93 18.88 -14.92 1.68
C VAL A 93 19.30 -15.98 2.67
N ASN A 94 18.96 -15.82 3.93
CA ASN A 94 19.15 -16.84 4.95
C ASN A 94 17.87 -17.66 5.05
N PHE A 95 18.00 -18.97 4.94
CA PHE A 95 16.88 -19.89 5.07
C PHE A 95 17.24 -21.07 5.96
N SER A 96 16.27 -21.52 6.73
CA SER A 96 16.38 -22.70 7.61
C SER A 96 15.08 -23.50 7.58
N ALA A 97 15.19 -24.78 7.84
CA ALA A 97 14.07 -25.69 7.96
C ALA A 97 14.37 -26.72 9.05
N ASN A 98 13.37 -27.14 9.81
CA ASN A 98 13.57 -28.09 10.91
C ASN A 98 13.52 -29.54 10.45
N ASP A 99 12.78 -29.86 9.38
CA ASP A 99 12.61 -31.23 8.91
C ASP A 99 13.55 -31.53 7.75
N SER A 100 13.32 -30.94 6.60
CA SER A 100 14.14 -31.21 5.42
C SER A 100 14.28 -30.01 4.51
N MET A 101 15.39 -29.98 3.77
CA MET A 101 15.67 -28.98 2.77
C MET A 101 16.20 -29.62 1.50
N VAL A 102 15.59 -29.32 0.38
CA VAL A 102 16.00 -29.78 -0.95
C VAL A 102 16.41 -28.58 -1.79
N TYR A 103 17.66 -28.55 -2.23
CA TYR A 103 18.17 -27.50 -3.10
C TYR A 103 18.48 -28.05 -4.49
N ASP A 104 17.82 -27.55 -5.50
CA ASP A 104 18.11 -27.80 -6.90
C ASP A 104 19.00 -26.71 -7.47
N ALA A 105 20.29 -26.98 -7.58
CA ALA A 105 21.28 -26.06 -8.08
C ALA A 105 21.09 -25.70 -9.57
N ARG A 106 20.48 -26.60 -10.37
CA ARG A 106 20.24 -26.38 -11.80
C ARG A 106 19.16 -25.34 -12.03
N ASN A 107 18.05 -25.45 -11.29
CA ASN A 107 16.92 -24.56 -11.39
C ASN A 107 16.97 -23.43 -10.34
N LYS A 108 18.02 -23.38 -9.49
CA LYS A 108 18.19 -22.43 -8.40
C LYS A 108 16.95 -22.34 -7.49
N THR A 109 16.34 -23.47 -7.21
CA THR A 109 15.15 -23.56 -6.36
C THR A 109 15.45 -24.28 -5.06
N ALA A 110 14.86 -23.78 -3.96
CA ALA A 110 14.94 -24.42 -2.66
C ALA A 110 13.54 -24.76 -2.17
N PHE A 111 13.37 -25.97 -1.67
CA PHE A 111 12.16 -26.45 -1.01
C PHE A 111 12.50 -26.69 0.45
N LEU A 112 11.76 -26.05 1.34
CA LEU A 112 11.94 -26.10 2.78
C LEU A 112 10.68 -26.72 3.41
N TYR A 113 10.89 -27.65 4.32
CA TYR A 113 9.83 -28.38 5.00
C TYR A 113 10.03 -28.36 6.52
N GLY A 114 8.93 -28.23 7.26
CA GLY A 114 8.89 -28.28 8.72
C GLY A 114 9.38 -26.99 9.36
N SER A 115 8.46 -26.15 9.83
CA SER A 115 8.75 -24.89 10.55
C SER A 115 9.88 -24.06 9.90
N SER A 116 9.75 -23.89 8.60
CA SER A 116 10.75 -23.23 7.77
C SER A 116 10.76 -21.72 8.00
N ASN A 117 11.94 -21.12 7.88
CA ASN A 117 12.12 -19.68 8.02
C ASN A 117 13.01 -19.16 6.88
N VAL A 118 12.60 -18.05 6.27
CA VAL A 118 13.36 -17.33 5.24
C VAL A 118 13.50 -15.89 5.64
N LYS A 119 14.73 -15.42 5.76
CA LYS A 119 15.08 -14.03 6.08
C LYS A 119 15.77 -13.36 4.90
N TYR A 120 15.28 -12.21 4.53
CA TYR A 120 15.84 -11.36 3.49
C TYR A 120 15.73 -9.89 3.88
N GLU A 121 16.87 -9.21 4.05
CA GLU A 121 16.93 -7.84 4.58
C GLU A 121 16.15 -7.71 5.90
N ASN A 122 15.06 -6.92 5.91
CA ASN A 122 14.15 -6.72 7.04
C ASN A 122 12.88 -7.57 6.98
N MET A 123 12.85 -8.59 6.12
CA MET A 123 11.72 -9.51 5.96
C MET A 123 12.01 -10.83 6.63
N ASP A 124 11.04 -11.35 7.35
CA ASP A 124 11.05 -12.67 8.00
C ASP A 124 9.77 -13.42 7.61
N LEU A 125 9.92 -14.55 6.94
CA LEU A 125 8.81 -15.39 6.51
C LEU A 125 8.94 -16.77 7.17
N LYS A 126 7.97 -17.15 7.96
CA LYS A 126 7.87 -18.44 8.63
C LYS A 126 6.68 -19.21 8.10
N SER A 127 6.87 -20.50 7.78
CA SER A 127 5.79 -21.37 7.34
C SER A 127 6.19 -22.84 7.43
N GLU A 128 5.23 -23.74 7.38
CA GLU A 128 5.51 -25.18 7.32
C GLU A 128 6.16 -25.60 6.00
N ARG A 129 5.75 -24.99 4.88
CA ARG A 129 6.34 -25.25 3.56
C ARG A 129 6.69 -23.94 2.88
N ILE A 130 7.94 -23.84 2.42
CA ILE A 130 8.40 -22.71 1.64
C ILE A 130 9.09 -23.20 0.38
N HIS A 131 8.67 -22.69 -0.75
CA HIS A 131 9.31 -22.86 -2.04
C HIS A 131 9.93 -21.54 -2.48
N LEU A 132 11.23 -21.50 -2.62
CA LEU A 132 12.01 -20.33 -3.01
C LEU A 132 12.62 -20.55 -4.40
N ASN A 133 12.35 -19.66 -5.33
CA ASN A 133 13.02 -19.61 -6.62
C ASN A 133 13.93 -18.39 -6.67
N MET A 134 15.23 -18.59 -6.65
CA MET A 134 16.22 -17.54 -6.60
C MET A 134 16.37 -16.78 -7.93
N ASP A 135 16.07 -17.45 -9.05
CA ASP A 135 16.19 -16.84 -10.38
C ASP A 135 15.08 -15.82 -10.64
N SER A 136 13.85 -16.15 -10.28
CA SER A 136 12.71 -15.23 -10.34
C SER A 136 12.56 -14.35 -9.09
N SER A 137 13.37 -14.56 -8.06
CA SER A 137 13.28 -13.90 -6.75
C SER A 137 11.90 -14.09 -6.08
N LEU A 138 11.23 -15.20 -6.35
CA LEU A 138 9.89 -15.52 -5.89
C LEU A 138 9.93 -16.52 -4.74
N VAL A 139 9.24 -16.22 -3.65
CA VAL A 139 8.95 -17.15 -2.57
C VAL A 139 7.46 -17.46 -2.55
N HIS A 140 7.14 -18.73 -2.35
CA HIS A 140 5.79 -19.22 -2.15
C HIS A 140 5.75 -20.00 -0.83
N ALA A 141 4.84 -19.63 0.06
CA ALA A 141 4.70 -20.23 1.38
C ALA A 141 3.26 -20.73 1.58
N THR A 142 3.13 -21.92 2.17
CA THR A 142 1.83 -22.53 2.46
C THR A 142 1.88 -23.31 3.77
N GLY A 143 0.77 -23.30 4.49
CA GLY A 143 0.54 -24.25 5.58
C GLY A 143 0.32 -25.67 5.07
N VAL A 144 0.27 -26.62 5.97
CA VAL A 144 -0.05 -28.05 5.71
C VAL A 144 -1.40 -28.36 6.32
N SER A 145 -2.23 -29.12 5.59
CA SER A 145 -3.50 -29.59 6.11
C SER A 145 -3.27 -30.50 7.32
N ASP A 146 -3.87 -30.12 8.44
CA ASP A 146 -3.87 -30.94 9.65
C ASP A 146 -5.13 -31.82 9.65
N THR A 147 -4.93 -33.11 9.59
CA THR A 147 -6.03 -34.11 9.62
C THR A 147 -6.77 -34.14 10.96
N ALA A 148 -6.13 -33.69 12.04
CA ALA A 148 -6.71 -33.71 13.39
C ALA A 148 -7.65 -32.53 13.64
N SER A 149 -7.27 -31.32 13.19
CA SER A 149 -8.02 -30.07 13.47
C SER A 149 -8.88 -29.59 12.29
N LYS A 150 -8.88 -30.28 11.15
CA LYS A 150 -9.54 -29.85 9.88
C LYS A 150 -9.11 -28.46 9.39
N GLY A 151 -7.99 -27.94 9.88
CA GLY A 151 -7.41 -26.65 9.54
C GLY A 151 -6.07 -26.75 8.84
N LEU A 152 -5.42 -25.60 8.66
CA LEU A 152 -4.03 -25.52 8.21
C LEU A 152 -3.12 -25.37 9.43
N LYS A 153 -2.02 -26.15 9.46
CA LYS A 153 -0.96 -26.05 10.46
C LYS A 153 0.24 -25.36 9.85
N GLY A 154 0.93 -24.49 10.65
CA GLY A 154 2.13 -23.82 10.20
C GLY A 154 1.86 -22.85 9.05
N THR A 155 0.76 -22.13 9.13
CA THR A 155 0.37 -21.06 8.19
C THR A 155 1.48 -20.04 8.03
N PRO A 156 1.65 -19.45 6.82
CA PRO A 156 2.64 -18.42 6.59
C PRO A 156 2.44 -17.20 7.49
N VAL A 157 3.49 -16.86 8.23
CA VAL A 157 3.60 -15.62 9.02
C VAL A 157 4.72 -14.80 8.40
N PHE A 158 4.36 -13.66 7.86
CA PHE A 158 5.28 -12.73 7.23
C PHE A 158 5.39 -11.45 8.06
N SER A 159 6.62 -11.11 8.42
CA SER A 159 6.95 -9.90 9.16
C SER A 159 7.85 -9.00 8.33
N MET A 160 7.54 -7.72 8.27
CA MET A 160 8.36 -6.71 7.62
C MET A 160 8.29 -5.38 8.35
N GLY A 161 9.35 -5.05 9.09
CA GLY A 161 9.33 -3.89 9.99
C GLY A 161 8.35 -4.09 11.13
N SER A 162 7.36 -3.20 11.25
CA SER A 162 6.27 -3.29 12.24
C SER A 162 5.08 -4.13 11.79
N ASP A 163 5.02 -4.48 10.50
CA ASP A 163 3.85 -5.12 9.92
C ASP A 163 3.96 -6.64 10.04
N ASN A 164 2.92 -7.28 10.56
CA ASN A 164 2.78 -8.73 10.65
C ASN A 164 1.53 -9.17 9.89
N TYR A 165 1.70 -10.18 9.04
CA TYR A 165 0.63 -10.77 8.25
C TYR A 165 0.61 -12.27 8.47
N GLU A 166 -0.53 -12.79 8.87
CA GLU A 166 -0.80 -14.23 8.90
C GLU A 166 -1.73 -14.59 7.75
N SER A 167 -1.49 -15.72 7.08
CA SER A 167 -2.25 -16.09 5.87
C SER A 167 -2.21 -17.59 5.62
N ASP A 168 -3.16 -18.11 4.86
CA ASP A 168 -3.15 -19.52 4.44
C ASP A 168 -2.09 -19.78 3.37
N THR A 169 -1.93 -18.84 2.45
CA THR A 169 -0.98 -18.91 1.34
C THR A 169 -0.42 -17.53 1.01
N MET A 170 0.86 -17.48 0.79
CA MET A 170 1.56 -16.25 0.42
C MET A 170 2.51 -16.50 -0.75
N SER A 171 2.50 -15.58 -1.70
CA SER A 171 3.54 -15.47 -2.73
C SER A 171 4.13 -14.07 -2.69
N PHE A 172 5.44 -13.96 -2.60
CA PHE A 172 6.14 -12.68 -2.51
C PHE A 172 7.36 -12.67 -3.43
N ASN A 173 7.57 -11.55 -4.10
CA ASN A 173 8.75 -11.35 -4.95
C ASN A 173 9.69 -10.35 -4.27
N PHE A 174 10.86 -10.81 -3.89
CA PHE A 174 11.86 -10.01 -3.16
C PHE A 174 12.38 -8.82 -3.97
N LYS A 175 12.54 -8.97 -5.28
CA LYS A 175 13.06 -7.93 -6.16
C LYS A 175 12.06 -6.82 -6.42
N THR A 176 10.82 -7.19 -6.74
CA THR A 176 9.75 -6.22 -7.03
C THR A 176 9.01 -5.75 -5.80
N LYS A 177 9.25 -6.37 -4.63
CA LYS A 177 8.56 -6.13 -3.35
C LYS A 177 7.03 -6.25 -3.44
N LYS A 178 6.55 -7.02 -4.44
CA LYS A 178 5.12 -7.28 -4.65
C LYS A 178 4.74 -8.62 -4.05
N GLY A 179 3.56 -8.67 -3.42
CA GLY A 179 3.03 -9.88 -2.82
C GLY A 179 1.58 -10.15 -3.19
N LEU A 180 1.20 -11.41 -3.19
CA LEU A 180 -0.17 -11.90 -3.27
C LEU A 180 -0.40 -12.79 -2.07
N ILE A 181 -1.45 -12.50 -1.29
CA ILE A 181 -1.73 -13.17 -0.03
C ILE A 181 -3.19 -13.59 -0.05
N GLN A 182 -3.43 -14.85 0.32
CA GLN A 182 -4.77 -15.41 0.40
C GLN A 182 -5.16 -15.64 1.86
N ASN A 183 -6.40 -15.31 2.22
CA ASN A 183 -6.94 -15.43 3.56
C ASN A 183 -6.04 -14.79 4.61
N VAL A 184 -5.72 -13.52 4.38
CA VAL A 184 -4.86 -12.75 5.29
C VAL A 184 -5.66 -12.25 6.49
N ALA A 185 -5.07 -12.37 7.67
CA ALA A 185 -5.46 -11.67 8.88
C ALA A 185 -4.29 -10.79 9.32
N THR A 186 -4.56 -9.54 9.62
CA THR A 186 -3.58 -8.58 10.12
C THR A 186 -4.20 -7.68 11.16
N GLN A 187 -3.47 -7.40 12.21
CA GLN A 187 -3.84 -6.40 13.18
C GLN A 187 -3.35 -5.04 12.70
N GLN A 188 -4.25 -4.07 12.69
CA GLN A 188 -3.95 -2.68 12.35
C GLN A 188 -4.43 -1.80 13.50
N GLU A 189 -3.49 -1.34 14.31
CA GLU A 189 -3.74 -0.60 15.56
C GLU A 189 -4.72 -1.32 16.50
N GLU A 190 -5.96 -0.81 16.65
CA GLU A 190 -6.99 -1.37 17.54
C GLU A 190 -7.95 -2.31 16.82
N GLY A 191 -7.78 -2.55 15.52
CA GLY A 191 -8.69 -3.39 14.74
C GLY A 191 -8.00 -4.52 14.01
N PHE A 192 -8.80 -5.51 13.63
CA PHE A 192 -8.39 -6.66 12.86
C PHE A 192 -8.95 -6.56 11.45
N LEU A 193 -8.09 -6.69 10.48
CA LEU A 193 -8.45 -6.68 9.08
C LEU A 193 -8.22 -8.07 8.49
N GLN A 194 -9.29 -8.70 8.04
CA GLN A 194 -9.25 -9.99 7.36
C GLN A 194 -9.60 -9.80 5.89
N SER A 195 -9.00 -10.57 4.99
CA SER A 195 -9.34 -10.50 3.57
C SER A 195 -9.10 -11.83 2.86
N LYS A 196 -10.00 -12.19 1.95
CA LYS A 196 -9.83 -13.40 1.12
C LYS A 196 -8.69 -13.28 0.13
N LEU A 197 -8.48 -12.10 -0.43
CA LEU A 197 -7.42 -11.85 -1.39
C LEU A 197 -6.82 -10.47 -1.16
N SER A 198 -5.50 -10.44 -0.97
CA SER A 198 -4.74 -9.21 -0.76
C SER A 198 -3.56 -9.15 -1.69
N LYS A 199 -3.30 -7.99 -2.27
CA LYS A 199 -2.16 -7.72 -3.13
C LYS A 199 -1.38 -6.55 -2.57
N ARG A 200 -0.09 -6.78 -2.27
CA ARG A 200 0.85 -5.74 -1.87
C ARG A 200 1.61 -5.22 -3.09
N ASN A 201 1.74 -3.92 -3.21
CA ASN A 201 2.55 -3.30 -4.25
C ASN A 201 3.97 -2.96 -3.73
N ASP A 202 4.81 -2.45 -4.63
CA ASP A 202 6.18 -2.01 -4.36
C ASP A 202 6.29 -0.86 -3.35
N LYS A 203 5.24 -0.04 -3.21
CA LYS A 203 5.16 1.07 -2.25
C LYS A 203 4.68 0.64 -0.86
N GLY A 204 4.44 -0.65 -0.64
CA GLY A 204 3.89 -1.17 0.60
C GLY A 204 2.38 -1.01 0.76
N GLU A 205 1.67 -0.43 -0.21
CA GLU A 205 0.22 -0.34 -0.18
C GLU A 205 -0.42 -1.70 -0.41
N ILE A 206 -1.48 -2.01 0.32
CA ILE A 206 -2.20 -3.28 0.25
C ILE A 206 -3.57 -3.05 -0.34
N PHE A 207 -3.89 -3.79 -1.38
CA PHE A 207 -5.21 -3.81 -2.00
C PHE A 207 -5.93 -5.07 -1.55
N LEU A 208 -7.10 -4.89 -0.96
CA LEU A 208 -7.94 -5.95 -0.42
C LEU A 208 -9.18 -6.15 -1.28
N GLN A 209 -9.58 -7.39 -1.40
CA GLN A 209 -10.85 -7.78 -1.98
C GLN A 209 -11.61 -8.69 -1.01
N HIS A 210 -12.90 -8.41 -0.80
CA HIS A 210 -13.73 -9.10 0.19
C HIS A 210 -13.11 -9.06 1.59
N GLY A 211 -12.86 -7.82 2.07
CA GLY A 211 -12.30 -7.58 3.41
C GLY A 211 -13.38 -7.57 4.48
N ARG A 212 -12.97 -7.86 5.71
CA ARG A 212 -13.75 -7.69 6.94
C ARG A 212 -12.91 -6.88 7.92
N TYR A 213 -13.48 -5.82 8.45
CA TYR A 213 -12.83 -5.03 9.51
C TYR A 213 -13.66 -5.16 10.80
N THR A 214 -13.01 -5.53 11.87
CA THR A 214 -13.63 -5.71 13.19
C THR A 214 -12.67 -5.28 14.29
N THR A 215 -13.18 -4.97 15.47
CA THR A 215 -12.39 -4.79 16.69
C THR A 215 -12.37 -6.03 17.58
N CYS A 216 -13.02 -7.12 17.15
CA CYS A 216 -13.00 -8.41 17.82
C CYS A 216 -11.79 -9.22 17.34
N ASP A 217 -11.07 -9.84 18.27
CA ASP A 217 -9.88 -10.67 18.01
C ASP A 217 -10.20 -12.13 17.64
N GLU A 218 -11.48 -12.47 17.58
CA GLU A 218 -11.91 -13.83 17.24
C GLU A 218 -11.83 -14.12 15.73
N PRO A 219 -11.52 -15.37 15.34
CA PRO A 219 -11.52 -15.80 13.94
C PRO A 219 -12.88 -15.63 13.24
N HIS A 220 -13.98 -15.73 14.01
CA HIS A 220 -15.36 -15.51 13.60
C HIS A 220 -15.97 -14.38 14.44
N PRO A 221 -15.74 -13.12 14.06
CA PRO A 221 -16.22 -12.00 14.84
C PRO A 221 -17.74 -11.87 14.77
N ASP A 222 -18.38 -11.57 15.90
CA ASP A 222 -19.82 -11.36 16.00
C ASP A 222 -20.30 -10.15 15.19
N PHE A 223 -19.42 -9.18 14.99
CA PHE A 223 -19.71 -8.01 14.17
C PHE A 223 -18.50 -7.60 13.34
N TYR A 224 -18.74 -7.15 12.13
CA TYR A 224 -17.70 -6.64 11.24
C TYR A 224 -18.28 -5.72 10.16
N ILE A 225 -17.45 -4.83 9.66
CA ILE A 225 -17.74 -4.08 8.45
C ILE A 225 -17.23 -4.89 7.26
N ALA A 226 -18.16 -5.34 6.43
CA ALA A 226 -17.83 -6.03 5.19
C ALA A 226 -17.41 -5.01 4.13
N LEU A 227 -16.20 -5.14 3.60
CA LEU A 227 -15.59 -4.25 2.62
C LEU A 227 -15.54 -4.97 1.28
N SER A 228 -16.15 -4.42 0.24
CA SER A 228 -16.07 -5.00 -1.09
C SER A 228 -14.64 -4.90 -1.65
N ARG A 229 -14.04 -3.73 -1.52
CA ARG A 229 -12.66 -3.43 -1.89
C ARG A 229 -12.10 -2.40 -0.93
N ALA A 230 -10.83 -2.55 -0.57
CA ALA A 230 -10.15 -1.53 0.21
C ALA A 230 -8.69 -1.39 -0.23
N LYS A 231 -8.14 -0.21 0.01
CA LYS A 231 -6.73 0.11 -0.15
C LYS A 231 -6.21 0.56 1.20
N VAL A 232 -5.28 -0.20 1.76
CA VAL A 232 -4.59 0.11 3.01
C VAL A 232 -3.27 0.78 2.68
N ARG A 233 -3.02 1.93 3.27
CA ARG A 233 -1.74 2.62 3.29
C ARG A 233 -1.18 2.56 4.71
N PRO A 234 -0.26 1.64 5.00
CA PRO A 234 0.25 1.46 6.37
C PRO A 234 0.74 2.76 6.99
N GLY A 235 0.34 3.01 8.25
CA GLY A 235 0.66 4.23 8.98
C GLY A 235 -0.02 5.51 8.49
N LYS A 236 -0.95 5.42 7.54
CA LYS A 236 -1.70 6.58 7.02
C LYS A 236 -3.20 6.40 7.16
N ASP A 237 -3.78 5.54 6.33
CA ASP A 237 -5.23 5.37 6.26
C ASP A 237 -5.63 4.09 5.53
N VAL A 238 -6.91 3.75 5.65
CA VAL A 238 -7.62 2.78 4.82
C VAL A 238 -8.70 3.51 4.03
N VAL A 239 -8.65 3.40 2.72
CA VAL A 239 -9.69 3.88 1.83
C VAL A 239 -10.47 2.69 1.31
N PHE A 240 -11.79 2.70 1.45
CA PHE A 240 -12.63 1.59 1.05
C PHE A 240 -13.80 2.04 0.16
N GLY A 241 -14.22 1.13 -0.70
CA GLY A 241 -15.40 1.27 -1.53
C GLY A 241 -16.66 0.85 -0.77
N PRO A 242 -17.67 0.29 -1.46
CA PRO A 242 -18.90 -0.10 -0.80
C PRO A 242 -18.68 -1.01 0.38
N ALA A 243 -19.24 -0.61 1.53
CA ALA A 243 -19.13 -1.32 2.79
C ALA A 243 -20.50 -1.40 3.47
N TYR A 244 -20.73 -2.45 4.23
CA TYR A 244 -21.94 -2.61 5.04
C TYR A 244 -21.63 -3.31 6.36
N LEU A 245 -22.44 -3.02 7.38
CA LEU A 245 -22.30 -3.60 8.70
C LEU A 245 -22.98 -4.98 8.73
N VAL A 246 -22.29 -5.96 9.29
CA VAL A 246 -22.82 -7.30 9.58
C VAL A 246 -22.73 -7.53 11.08
N VAL A 247 -23.80 -8.01 11.68
CA VAL A 247 -23.88 -8.36 13.10
C VAL A 247 -24.52 -9.74 13.21
N ALA A 248 -23.86 -10.65 13.93
CA ALA A 248 -24.29 -12.06 14.06
C ALA A 248 -24.62 -12.70 12.70
N ASP A 249 -23.74 -12.48 11.71
CA ASP A 249 -23.87 -12.93 10.32
C ASP A 249 -25.08 -12.36 9.54
N VAL A 250 -25.83 -11.43 10.12
CA VAL A 250 -26.95 -10.76 9.46
C VAL A 250 -26.48 -9.41 8.90
N PRO A 251 -26.54 -9.20 7.57
CA PRO A 251 -26.22 -7.92 6.99
C PRO A 251 -27.30 -6.88 7.33
N LEU A 252 -26.88 -5.78 7.95
CA LEU A 252 -27.76 -4.66 8.23
C LEU A 252 -27.92 -3.75 7.03
N PRO A 253 -29.06 -3.05 6.89
CA PRO A 253 -29.31 -2.12 5.78
C PRO A 253 -28.50 -0.81 5.89
N LEU A 254 -27.43 -0.83 6.64
CA LEU A 254 -26.50 0.29 6.81
C LEU A 254 -25.32 0.10 5.85
N ALA A 255 -25.41 0.71 4.68
CA ALA A 255 -24.37 0.66 3.65
C ALA A 255 -23.76 2.03 3.41
N ILE A 256 -22.45 2.06 3.31
CA ILE A 256 -21.64 3.25 2.99
C ILE A 256 -21.04 3.02 1.61
N PRO A 257 -21.33 3.88 0.61
CA PRO A 257 -20.81 3.67 -0.74
C PRO A 257 -19.30 3.86 -0.84
N TYR A 258 -18.73 4.69 0.03
CA TYR A 258 -17.30 5.03 0.05
C TYR A 258 -16.93 5.63 1.41
N GLY A 259 -15.73 5.32 1.91
CA GLY A 259 -15.23 5.88 3.15
C GLY A 259 -13.72 5.74 3.31
N PHE A 260 -13.20 6.29 4.41
CA PHE A 260 -11.81 6.13 4.80
C PHE A 260 -11.67 6.15 6.32
N PHE A 261 -10.67 5.42 6.83
CA PHE A 261 -10.24 5.44 8.22
C PHE A 261 -8.79 5.92 8.29
N PRO A 262 -8.50 7.05 8.92
CA PRO A 262 -7.12 7.47 9.16
C PRO A 262 -6.50 6.67 10.31
N PHE A 263 -5.24 6.26 10.18
CA PHE A 263 -4.46 5.63 11.25
C PHE A 263 -3.69 6.63 12.11
N THR A 264 -4.01 7.91 12.03
CA THR A 264 -3.30 8.92 12.78
C THR A 264 -3.93 9.08 14.17
N LYS A 265 -3.10 9.10 15.21
CA LYS A 265 -3.50 9.45 16.59
C LYS A 265 -3.83 10.93 16.76
N SER A 266 -3.65 11.75 15.72
CA SER A 266 -4.01 13.16 15.69
C SER A 266 -5.49 13.33 15.34
N TYR A 267 -6.08 14.40 15.84
CA TYR A 267 -7.46 14.76 15.52
C TYR A 267 -7.68 14.76 14.00
N SER A 268 -8.59 13.92 13.54
CA SER A 268 -8.96 13.82 12.13
C SER A 268 -10.45 14.03 11.95
N SER A 269 -10.83 14.65 10.83
CA SER A 269 -12.22 14.82 10.47
C SER A 269 -12.87 13.45 10.17
N GLY A 270 -14.11 13.26 10.61
CA GLY A 270 -14.80 11.99 10.40
C GLY A 270 -16.28 12.02 10.77
N PHE A 271 -16.99 10.94 10.44
CA PHE A 271 -18.36 10.75 10.82
C PHE A 271 -18.48 10.41 12.31
N ILE A 272 -19.43 11.05 12.98
CA ILE A 272 -19.87 10.69 14.32
C ILE A 272 -21.07 9.77 14.16
N MET A 273 -20.93 8.52 14.63
CA MET A 273 -22.00 7.53 14.56
C MET A 273 -23.13 7.94 15.51
N PRO A 274 -24.38 7.95 15.04
CA PRO A 274 -25.51 8.27 15.87
C PRO A 274 -25.77 7.17 16.91
N THR A 275 -26.19 7.57 18.10
CA THR A 275 -26.80 6.67 19.06
C THR A 275 -28.25 6.42 18.67
N TYR A 276 -28.68 5.17 18.76
CA TYR A 276 -30.06 4.78 18.47
C TYR A 276 -30.73 4.26 19.75
N GLY A 277 -32.03 4.45 19.80
CA GLY A 277 -32.84 3.95 20.92
C GLY A 277 -34.32 4.25 20.71
N ASP A 278 -35.12 3.90 21.70
CA ASP A 278 -36.52 4.21 21.79
C ASP A 278 -36.83 4.97 23.04
N GLU A 279 -37.72 5.93 22.96
CA GLU A 279 -38.21 6.74 24.05
C GLU A 279 -39.73 6.69 24.07
N SER A 280 -40.30 6.37 25.22
CA SER A 280 -41.76 6.17 25.36
C SER A 280 -42.60 7.38 24.93
N THR A 281 -42.01 8.58 24.89
CA THR A 281 -42.71 9.83 24.58
C THR A 281 -42.49 10.29 23.12
N ARG A 282 -41.41 9.87 22.48
CA ARG A 282 -41.00 10.36 21.13
C ARG A 282 -40.76 9.26 20.11
N GLY A 283 -40.93 7.98 20.51
CA GLY A 283 -40.67 6.85 19.61
C GLY A 283 -39.19 6.54 19.38
N PHE A 284 -38.85 5.99 18.26
CA PHE A 284 -37.47 5.67 17.94
C PHE A 284 -36.67 6.94 17.60
N TYR A 285 -35.42 6.97 18.05
CA TYR A 285 -34.54 8.09 17.78
C TYR A 285 -33.16 7.65 17.26
N LEU A 286 -32.61 8.51 16.41
CA LEU A 286 -31.19 8.56 16.07
C LEU A 286 -30.68 9.92 16.56
N ARG A 287 -29.77 9.93 17.54
CA ARG A 287 -29.27 11.16 18.18
C ARG A 287 -27.76 11.23 18.11
N ASP A 288 -27.25 12.47 18.14
CA ASP A 288 -25.81 12.76 18.17
C ASP A 288 -25.02 12.27 16.94
N GLY A 289 -25.70 11.93 15.84
CA GLY A 289 -25.08 11.60 14.59
C GLY A 289 -24.63 12.85 13.83
N GLY A 290 -23.49 12.78 13.14
CA GLY A 290 -23.03 13.94 12.42
C GLY A 290 -21.64 13.82 11.82
N TYR A 291 -21.00 14.98 11.68
CA TYR A 291 -19.66 15.05 11.13
C TYR A 291 -18.78 15.99 11.96
N TYR A 292 -17.59 15.51 12.28
CA TYR A 292 -16.54 16.25 12.97
C TYR A 292 -15.53 16.78 11.96
N PHE A 293 -15.28 18.08 11.98
CA PHE A 293 -14.28 18.76 11.17
C PHE A 293 -13.10 19.16 12.08
N ALA A 294 -11.96 18.51 11.90
CA ALA A 294 -10.70 18.92 12.51
C ALA A 294 -10.08 20.03 11.63
N MET A 295 -10.23 21.28 12.03
CA MET A 295 -9.76 22.43 11.24
C MET A 295 -8.32 22.82 11.60
N SER A 296 -7.95 22.75 12.88
CA SER A 296 -6.64 23.14 13.41
C SER A 296 -6.48 22.59 14.83
N ASP A 297 -5.26 22.62 15.37
CA ASP A 297 -4.96 22.23 16.77
C ASP A 297 -5.74 23.04 17.83
N LYS A 298 -6.33 24.16 17.45
CA LYS A 298 -7.06 25.09 18.35
C LYS A 298 -8.54 25.21 18.02
N TRP A 299 -8.99 24.70 16.87
CA TRP A 299 -10.34 24.88 16.38
C TRP A 299 -10.88 23.60 15.78
N ASP A 300 -12.06 23.21 16.21
CA ASP A 300 -12.84 22.13 15.64
C ASP A 300 -14.30 22.55 15.44
N LEU A 301 -15.00 21.82 14.59
CA LEU A 301 -16.42 22.01 14.33
C LEU A 301 -17.12 20.67 14.32
N LYS A 302 -18.17 20.53 15.14
CA LYS A 302 -19.07 19.38 15.15
C LYS A 302 -20.43 19.79 14.59
N LEU A 303 -20.86 19.12 13.54
CA LEU A 303 -22.24 19.22 13.03
C LEU A 303 -22.99 17.97 13.50
N LEU A 304 -23.92 18.14 14.40
CA LEU A 304 -24.73 17.03 14.95
C LEU A 304 -26.19 17.19 14.50
N GLY A 305 -26.84 16.06 14.27
CA GLY A 305 -28.26 16.00 13.93
C GLY A 305 -28.98 14.95 14.75
N GLU A 306 -30.28 15.15 14.95
CA GLU A 306 -31.18 14.25 15.65
C GLU A 306 -32.43 14.01 14.78
N ILE A 307 -32.91 12.78 14.78
CA ILE A 307 -34.13 12.37 14.09
C ILE A 307 -34.98 11.56 15.05
N TYR A 308 -36.24 11.91 15.15
CA TYR A 308 -37.25 11.21 15.92
C TYR A 308 -38.40 10.81 15.00
N THR A 309 -39.06 9.68 15.31
CA THR A 309 -40.22 9.17 14.54
C THR A 309 -41.54 9.53 15.20
#